data_fc0f40f961fa6252334ff1e622069ad1
#
_entry.id   fc0f40f961fa6252334ff1e622069ad1
#
_cell.length_a   1.000
_cell.length_b   1.000
_cell.length_c   1.000
_cell.angle_alpha   90.00
_cell.angle_beta   90.00
_cell.angle_gamma   90.00
#
_symmetry.space_group_name_H-M   'P 1'
#
loop_
_entity.id
_entity.type
_entity.pdbx_description
1 polymer ?
#
loop_
_entity_poly.entity_id
_entity_poly.type
_entity_poly.pdbx_seq_one_letter_code
_entity_poly.pdbx_strand_id
1 'polypeptide(L)'
;GFIHGVMNTDNMSVAGETIDYGPCAFMDGYRHERVFSSIDRQGRYAYSSQPGIGLWNLIRLAETLLPLLAIDGSEAVKIAERYLETYKDQYESAWLAGMRAKLGLTAGAGSDEEDRGLVGSLLDVMDASEADFTLTFDHLGRLGADPSGHDEEACKLFAQREQFVDWLAKWRERLKRETQGDAARQAGMQAVNPVYIPRNHQIEAAIRAAEDRGDFSVFHELHALLQDPYVEQPGKERFRLPPEPEEMVTRTFCGT
;
A
#
# COMPACT_ATOMS: atom_id res chain seq x y z
N GLY A 1 -1.45 0.36 -0.37
CA GLY A 1 -2.82 -0.13 -0.35
C GLY A 1 -3.08 -1.34 -1.24
N PHE A 2 -2.03 -1.95 -1.83
CA PHE A 2 -2.18 -3.13 -2.69
C PHE A 2 -2.49 -4.39 -1.89
N ILE A 3 -3.51 -5.14 -2.33
CA ILE A 3 -3.90 -6.44 -1.79
C ILE A 3 -3.81 -7.45 -2.93
N HIS A 4 -2.93 -8.45 -2.79
CA HIS A 4 -2.74 -9.49 -3.81
C HIS A 4 -3.99 -10.38 -3.97
N GLY A 5 -4.65 -10.70 -2.88
CA GLY A 5 -5.93 -11.45 -2.85
C GLY A 5 -5.80 -12.96 -2.76
N VAL A 6 -4.77 -13.59 -3.34
CA VAL A 6 -4.52 -15.05 -3.23
C VAL A 6 -3.01 -15.32 -3.22
N MET A 7 -2.40 -15.31 -2.04
CA MET A 7 -0.97 -15.55 -1.86
C MET A 7 -0.66 -17.02 -1.53
N ASN A 8 -1.15 -17.94 -2.36
CA ASN A 8 -0.73 -19.34 -2.31
C ASN A 8 0.70 -19.49 -2.83
N THR A 9 1.34 -20.63 -2.55
CA THR A 9 2.71 -20.92 -2.99
C THR A 9 2.90 -20.90 -4.51
N ASP A 10 1.87 -21.26 -5.27
CA ASP A 10 1.83 -21.23 -6.72
C ASP A 10 1.65 -19.82 -7.31
N ASN A 11 1.25 -18.84 -6.48
CA ASN A 11 1.06 -17.45 -6.87
C ASN A 11 2.18 -16.52 -6.39
N MET A 12 3.28 -17.07 -5.87
CA MET A 12 4.44 -16.28 -5.45
C MET A 12 5.69 -16.68 -6.22
N SER A 13 6.19 -15.78 -7.05
CA SER A 13 7.43 -15.98 -7.78
C SER A 13 8.64 -15.80 -6.88
N VAL A 14 9.62 -16.72 -6.97
CA VAL A 14 10.92 -16.61 -6.29
C VAL A 14 11.75 -15.44 -6.83
N ALA A 15 11.43 -14.93 -8.04
CA ALA A 15 12.07 -13.75 -8.62
C ALA A 15 11.57 -12.42 -7.98
N GLY A 16 10.50 -12.47 -7.16
CA GLY A 16 9.92 -11.26 -6.57
C GLY A 16 9.18 -10.38 -7.58
N GLU A 17 8.83 -10.92 -8.73
CA GLU A 17 8.11 -10.22 -9.81
C GLU A 17 6.68 -10.76 -9.92
N THR A 18 5.74 -9.86 -10.26
CA THR A 18 4.33 -10.24 -10.47
C THR A 18 4.14 -10.73 -11.90
N ILE A 19 3.57 -11.93 -12.08
CA ILE A 19 3.29 -12.53 -13.40
C ILE A 19 1.89 -12.15 -13.87
N ASP A 20 0.91 -12.17 -12.98
CA ASP A 20 -0.47 -11.74 -13.24
C ASP A 20 -1.06 -10.99 -12.03
N TYR A 21 -2.21 -10.39 -12.26
CA TYR A 21 -2.92 -9.57 -11.28
C TYR A 21 -4.31 -10.15 -10.98
N GLY A 22 -4.46 -11.46 -10.85
CA GLY A 22 -5.70 -12.17 -10.54
C GLY A 22 -6.74 -11.39 -9.73
N PRO A 23 -7.13 -11.79 -8.51
CA PRO A 23 -8.13 -11.07 -7.71
C PRO A 23 -7.53 -9.91 -6.90
N CYS A 24 -6.44 -9.30 -7.37
CA CYS A 24 -5.83 -8.17 -6.68
C CYS A 24 -6.72 -6.92 -6.69
N ALA A 25 -6.46 -6.03 -5.76
CA ALA A 25 -7.11 -4.72 -5.68
C ALA A 25 -6.19 -3.69 -5.05
N PHE A 26 -6.39 -2.43 -5.42
CA PHE A 26 -5.91 -1.30 -4.63
C PHE A 26 -7.04 -0.84 -3.71
N MET A 27 -6.71 -0.68 -2.44
CA MET A 27 -7.65 -0.28 -1.40
C MET A 27 -7.98 1.21 -1.55
N ASP A 28 -9.25 1.56 -1.59
CA ASP A 28 -9.73 2.92 -1.44
C ASP A 28 -9.69 3.31 0.05
N GLY A 29 -10.77 3.14 0.78
CA GLY A 29 -10.80 3.35 2.23
C GLY A 29 -9.95 2.34 2.98
N TYR A 30 -9.01 2.84 3.80
CA TYR A 30 -8.08 1.99 4.54
C TYR A 30 -8.76 1.17 5.63
N ARG A 31 -8.44 -0.10 5.65
CA ARG A 31 -8.76 -1.03 6.74
C ARG A 31 -7.65 -2.06 6.88
N HIS A 32 -7.20 -2.33 8.10
CA HIS A 32 -6.21 -3.38 8.38
C HIS A 32 -6.62 -4.75 7.85
N GLU A 33 -7.89 -5.10 8.08
CA GLU A 33 -8.48 -6.40 7.72
C GLU A 33 -9.17 -6.40 6.34
N ARG A 34 -8.83 -5.45 5.46
CA ARG A 34 -9.46 -5.36 4.15
C ARG A 34 -9.16 -6.59 3.31
N VAL A 35 -10.22 -7.19 2.76
CA VAL A 35 -10.19 -8.33 1.83
C VAL A 35 -11.02 -7.99 0.60
N PHE A 36 -10.53 -8.32 -0.58
CA PHE A 36 -11.28 -8.18 -1.83
C PHE A 36 -11.56 -9.54 -2.51
N SER A 37 -10.64 -10.49 -2.41
CA SER A 37 -10.81 -11.80 -3.05
C SER A 37 -12.08 -12.49 -2.60
N SER A 38 -12.94 -12.86 -3.55
CA SER A 38 -14.24 -13.50 -3.27
C SER A 38 -14.12 -14.87 -2.62
N ILE A 39 -12.98 -15.54 -2.79
CA ILE A 39 -12.71 -16.86 -2.21
C ILE A 39 -12.13 -16.78 -0.79
N ASP A 40 -11.58 -15.65 -0.39
CA ASP A 40 -10.98 -15.46 0.94
C ASP A 40 -12.04 -15.09 1.99
N ARG A 41 -12.74 -16.10 2.47
CA ARG A 41 -13.82 -15.91 3.47
C ARG A 41 -13.30 -15.69 4.89
N GLN A 42 -12.03 -16.01 5.15
CA GLN A 42 -11.44 -15.97 6.50
C GLN A 42 -10.43 -14.84 6.68
N GLY A 43 -10.19 -14.03 5.66
CA GLY A 43 -9.21 -12.94 5.71
C GLY A 43 -7.77 -13.44 5.73
N ARG A 44 -7.51 -14.65 5.22
CA ARG A 44 -6.15 -15.19 5.14
C ARG A 44 -5.20 -14.26 4.42
N TYR A 45 -5.68 -13.58 3.39
CA TYR A 45 -4.94 -12.66 2.53
C TYR A 45 -5.37 -11.20 2.75
N ALA A 46 -5.90 -10.88 3.93
CA ALA A 46 -6.19 -9.50 4.31
C ALA A 46 -4.92 -8.65 4.20
N TYR A 47 -5.09 -7.33 4.04
CA TYR A 47 -3.96 -6.40 3.87
C TYR A 47 -2.87 -6.59 4.93
N SER A 48 -3.25 -6.61 6.20
CA SER A 48 -2.32 -6.78 7.33
C SER A 48 -1.73 -8.18 7.44
N SER A 49 -2.37 -9.20 6.84
CA SER A 49 -1.92 -10.59 6.89
C SER A 49 -0.83 -10.90 5.85
N GLN A 50 -0.67 -10.07 4.81
CA GLN A 50 0.22 -10.34 3.68
C GLN A 50 1.68 -10.61 4.09
N PRO A 51 2.30 -9.88 5.04
CA PRO A 51 3.66 -10.19 5.46
C PRO A 51 3.82 -11.57 6.08
N GLY A 52 2.85 -11.96 6.92
CA GLY A 52 2.83 -13.30 7.54
C GLY A 52 2.68 -14.42 6.52
N ILE A 53 1.84 -14.20 5.50
CA ILE A 53 1.68 -15.16 4.40
C ILE A 53 2.94 -15.22 3.52
N GLY A 54 3.63 -14.11 3.32
CA GLY A 54 4.94 -14.08 2.66
C GLY A 54 5.94 -15.00 3.38
N LEU A 55 6.06 -14.87 4.70
CA LEU A 55 6.90 -15.77 5.50
C LEU A 55 6.46 -17.24 5.39
N TRP A 56 5.14 -17.49 5.47
CA TRP A 56 4.61 -18.85 5.33
C TRP A 56 5.02 -19.49 3.99
N ASN A 57 4.96 -18.74 2.89
CA ASN A 57 5.40 -19.21 1.57
C ASN A 57 6.91 -19.51 1.54
N LEU A 58 7.73 -18.66 2.15
CA LEU A 58 9.17 -18.91 2.26
C LEU A 58 9.49 -20.15 3.08
N ILE A 59 8.71 -20.44 4.14
CA ILE A 59 8.83 -21.69 4.91
C ILE A 59 8.52 -22.88 3.99
N ARG A 60 7.44 -22.84 3.20
CA ARG A 60 7.11 -23.93 2.25
C ARG A 60 8.21 -24.14 1.22
N LEU A 61 8.81 -23.05 0.71
CA LEU A 61 9.96 -23.16 -0.19
C LEU A 61 11.17 -23.78 0.52
N ALA A 62 11.50 -23.33 1.72
CA ALA A 62 12.63 -23.84 2.49
C ALA A 62 12.52 -25.35 2.74
N GLU A 63 11.32 -25.86 3.06
CA GLU A 63 11.06 -27.30 3.24
C GLU A 63 11.43 -28.10 1.98
N THR A 64 11.16 -27.59 0.80
CA THR A 64 11.50 -28.27 -0.46
C THR A 64 13.00 -28.25 -0.75
N LEU A 65 13.73 -27.28 -0.19
CA LEU A 65 15.16 -27.12 -0.39
C LEU A 65 16.03 -27.87 0.62
N LEU A 66 15.46 -28.43 1.70
CA LEU A 66 16.21 -29.13 2.76
C LEU A 66 17.22 -30.17 2.20
N PRO A 67 16.87 -31.00 1.21
CA PRO A 67 17.81 -32.00 0.67
C PRO A 67 19.01 -31.39 -0.06
N LEU A 68 18.92 -30.09 -0.44
CA LEU A 68 19.97 -29.37 -1.13
C LEU A 68 20.86 -28.56 -0.17
N LEU A 69 20.40 -28.31 1.06
CA LEU A 69 21.10 -27.47 2.04
C LEU A 69 22.19 -28.24 2.78
N ALA A 70 21.93 -29.49 3.15
CA ALA A 70 22.91 -30.40 3.77
C ALA A 70 22.50 -31.86 3.61
N ILE A 71 23.50 -32.79 3.76
CA ILE A 71 23.25 -34.23 3.76
C ILE A 71 22.53 -34.63 5.07
N ASP A 72 22.95 -34.05 6.20
CA ASP A 72 22.29 -34.26 7.49
C ASP A 72 21.03 -33.39 7.57
N GLY A 73 19.87 -34.03 7.77
CA GLY A 73 18.58 -33.34 7.80
C GLY A 73 18.45 -32.35 8.95
N SER A 74 19.09 -32.59 10.10
CA SER A 74 19.04 -31.68 11.24
C SER A 74 19.86 -30.43 11.00
N GLU A 75 20.96 -30.56 10.29
CA GLU A 75 21.79 -29.40 9.87
C GLU A 75 21.08 -28.62 8.76
N ALA A 76 20.42 -29.29 7.82
CA ALA A 76 19.63 -28.63 6.78
C ALA A 76 18.52 -27.73 7.39
N VAL A 77 17.80 -28.24 8.40
CA VAL A 77 16.77 -27.47 9.12
C VAL A 77 17.37 -26.24 9.79
N LYS A 78 18.48 -26.36 10.52
CA LYS A 78 19.14 -25.23 11.17
C LYS A 78 19.58 -24.14 10.16
N ILE A 79 20.07 -24.56 9.00
CA ILE A 79 20.42 -23.63 7.93
C ILE A 79 19.18 -22.88 7.46
N ALA A 80 18.08 -23.58 7.17
CA ALA A 80 16.83 -22.98 6.72
C ALA A 80 16.27 -21.98 7.76
N GLU A 81 16.17 -22.40 9.03
CA GLU A 81 15.68 -21.57 10.13
C GLU A 81 16.48 -20.27 10.26
N ARG A 82 17.81 -20.35 10.24
CA ARG A 82 18.67 -19.16 10.31
C ARG A 82 18.37 -18.12 9.22
N TYR A 83 18.05 -18.55 8.00
CA TYR A 83 17.67 -17.63 6.93
C TYR A 83 16.26 -17.09 7.10
N LEU A 84 15.31 -17.93 7.52
CA LEU A 84 13.93 -17.52 7.75
C LEU A 84 13.79 -16.51 8.90
N GLU A 85 14.60 -16.65 9.95
CA GLU A 85 14.66 -15.70 11.08
C GLU A 85 14.99 -14.28 10.63
N THR A 86 15.75 -14.10 9.53
CA THR A 86 16.10 -12.77 9.03
C THR A 86 14.93 -12.06 8.32
N TYR A 87 13.89 -12.79 7.93
CA TYR A 87 12.78 -12.24 7.15
C TYR A 87 12.07 -11.09 7.85
N LYS A 88 11.76 -11.28 9.14
CA LYS A 88 11.03 -10.28 9.91
C LYS A 88 11.76 -8.94 9.93
N ASP A 89 13.04 -8.96 10.28
CA ASP A 89 13.85 -7.74 10.38
C ASP A 89 14.01 -7.06 9.02
N GLN A 90 14.20 -7.85 7.95
CA GLN A 90 14.28 -7.32 6.58
C GLN A 90 12.97 -6.68 6.15
N TYR A 91 11.84 -7.36 6.39
CA TYR A 91 10.51 -6.83 6.08
C TYR A 91 10.23 -5.53 6.84
N GLU A 92 10.42 -5.54 8.16
CA GLU A 92 10.17 -4.37 9.01
C GLU A 92 11.04 -3.18 8.64
N SER A 93 12.31 -3.43 8.31
CA SER A 93 13.23 -2.39 7.84
C SER A 93 12.79 -1.80 6.51
N ALA A 94 12.44 -2.64 5.54
CA ALA A 94 11.96 -2.20 4.22
C ALA A 94 10.62 -1.45 4.32
N TRP A 95 9.69 -1.96 5.13
CA TRP A 95 8.40 -1.33 5.38
C TRP A 95 8.57 0.06 6.01
N LEU A 96 9.39 0.18 7.05
CA LEU A 96 9.64 1.46 7.71
C LEU A 96 10.31 2.46 6.78
N ALA A 97 11.28 2.01 5.95
CA ALA A 97 11.92 2.87 4.95
C ALA A 97 10.91 3.40 3.93
N GLY A 98 10.01 2.54 3.43
CA GLY A 98 8.93 2.94 2.53
C GLY A 98 7.96 3.93 3.16
N MET A 99 7.55 3.69 4.41
CA MET A 99 6.65 4.60 5.13
C MET A 99 7.30 5.95 5.45
N ARG A 100 8.60 5.95 5.81
CA ARG A 100 9.37 7.20 5.95
C ARG A 100 9.37 8.01 4.66
N ALA A 101 9.65 7.38 3.53
CA ALA A 101 9.63 8.06 2.24
C ALA A 101 8.26 8.68 1.95
N LYS A 102 7.16 7.94 2.22
CA LYS A 102 5.79 8.42 2.07
C LYS A 102 5.46 9.63 2.96
N LEU A 103 6.06 9.71 4.14
CA LEU A 103 5.85 10.78 5.13
C LEU A 103 6.92 11.88 5.07
N GLY A 104 7.88 11.81 4.16
CA GLY A 104 8.96 12.77 4.03
C GLY A 104 9.93 12.76 5.20
N LEU A 105 10.14 11.60 5.81
CA LEU A 105 11.05 11.39 6.94
C LEU A 105 12.34 10.74 6.48
N THR A 106 13.46 11.10 7.12
CA THR A 106 14.77 10.48 6.87
C THR A 106 15.20 9.61 8.03
N ALA A 107 15.86 8.49 7.71
CA ALA A 107 16.49 7.65 8.74
C ALA A 107 17.57 8.44 9.50
N GLY A 108 17.61 8.25 10.82
CA GLY A 108 18.61 8.90 11.68
C GLY A 108 18.24 10.29 12.20
N ALA A 109 17.20 10.94 11.67
CA ALA A 109 16.66 12.18 12.25
C ALA A 109 15.71 11.91 13.45
N GLY A 110 15.21 10.67 13.58
CA GLY A 110 14.46 10.12 14.72
C GLY A 110 14.82 8.67 14.94
N SER A 111 14.33 8.07 16.03
CA SER A 111 14.49 6.64 16.26
C SER A 111 13.53 5.82 15.39
N ASP A 112 13.88 4.55 15.11
CA ASP A 112 12.99 3.64 14.38
C ASP A 112 11.68 3.39 15.14
N GLU A 113 11.75 3.29 16.46
CA GLU A 113 10.56 3.08 17.31
C GLU A 113 9.61 4.28 17.27
N GLU A 114 10.14 5.50 17.33
CA GLU A 114 9.35 6.74 17.22
C GLU A 114 8.66 6.83 15.86
N ASP A 115 9.40 6.58 14.77
CA ASP A 115 8.84 6.65 13.42
C ASP A 115 7.81 5.52 13.19
N ARG A 116 8.03 4.29 13.72
CA ARG A 116 7.02 3.22 13.69
C ARG A 116 5.75 3.62 14.46
N GLY A 117 5.90 4.24 15.63
CA GLY A 117 4.77 4.72 16.42
C GLY A 117 3.97 5.80 15.70
N LEU A 118 4.67 6.72 15.02
CA LEU A 118 4.03 7.77 14.22
C LEU A 118 3.27 7.19 13.03
N VAL A 119 3.87 6.25 12.29
CA VAL A 119 3.21 5.54 11.17
C VAL A 119 2.01 4.73 11.67
N GLY A 120 2.19 3.95 12.74
CA GLY A 120 1.12 3.13 13.32
C GLY A 120 -0.09 3.99 13.71
N SER A 121 0.14 5.10 14.40
CA SER A 121 -0.94 6.01 14.80
C SER A 121 -1.65 6.68 13.61
N LEU A 122 -0.96 6.93 12.47
CA LEU A 122 -1.63 7.36 11.25
C LEU A 122 -2.56 6.28 10.73
N LEU A 123 -2.04 5.05 10.60
CA LEU A 123 -2.81 3.93 10.10
C LEU A 123 -4.04 3.63 10.97
N ASP A 124 -3.92 3.77 12.30
CA ASP A 124 -5.05 3.61 13.22
C ASP A 124 -6.15 4.67 12.99
N VAL A 125 -5.76 5.94 12.80
CA VAL A 125 -6.72 7.01 12.49
C VAL A 125 -7.32 6.85 11.10
N MET A 126 -6.55 6.37 10.12
CA MET A 126 -7.06 6.03 8.79
C MET A 126 -8.07 4.88 8.86
N ASP A 127 -7.78 3.82 9.62
CA ASP A 127 -8.68 2.68 9.79
C ASP A 127 -9.99 3.09 10.47
N ALA A 128 -9.91 3.86 11.54
CA ALA A 128 -11.08 4.38 12.26
C ALA A 128 -11.95 5.32 11.42
N SER A 129 -11.38 5.97 10.41
CA SER A 129 -12.06 6.90 9.52
C SER A 129 -12.45 6.27 8.16
N GLU A 130 -12.00 5.07 7.84
CA GLU A 130 -11.97 4.52 6.48
C GLU A 130 -11.40 5.53 5.46
N ALA A 131 -10.39 6.29 5.88
CA ALA A 131 -9.79 7.33 5.04
C ALA A 131 -9.15 6.71 3.78
N ASP A 132 -9.33 7.36 2.63
CA ASP A 132 -8.76 6.88 1.37
C ASP A 132 -7.23 6.82 1.47
N PHE A 133 -6.67 5.63 1.19
CA PHE A 133 -5.24 5.37 1.37
C PHE A 133 -4.39 6.26 0.46
N THR A 134 -4.73 6.30 -0.82
CA THR A 134 -3.96 7.05 -1.82
C THR A 134 -4.08 8.56 -1.61
N LEU A 135 -5.29 9.06 -1.41
CA LEU A 135 -5.53 10.49 -1.18
C LEU A 135 -4.87 10.98 0.11
N THR A 136 -4.84 10.16 1.17
CA THR A 136 -4.17 10.54 2.43
C THR A 136 -2.70 10.87 2.18
N PHE A 137 -1.96 9.99 1.50
CA PHE A 137 -0.53 10.23 1.25
C PHE A 137 -0.28 11.30 0.17
N ASP A 138 -1.15 11.42 -0.84
CA ASP A 138 -1.08 12.52 -1.81
C ASP A 138 -1.27 13.88 -1.13
N HIS A 139 -2.29 14.02 -0.27
CA HIS A 139 -2.52 15.25 0.49
C HIS A 139 -1.37 15.57 1.45
N LEU A 140 -0.85 14.58 2.19
CA LEU A 140 0.31 14.78 3.07
C LEU A 140 1.53 15.29 2.29
N GLY A 141 1.72 14.83 1.04
CA GLY A 141 2.78 15.31 0.14
C GLY A 141 2.67 16.79 -0.26
N ARG A 142 1.56 17.45 0.06
CA ARG A 142 1.30 18.87 -0.24
C ARG A 142 1.40 19.76 1.01
N LEU A 143 1.43 19.16 2.21
CA LEU A 143 1.48 19.89 3.47
C LEU A 143 2.89 20.39 3.78
N GLY A 144 2.97 21.61 4.32
CA GLY A 144 4.21 22.18 4.86
C GLY A 144 4.49 21.77 6.32
N ALA A 145 5.68 22.12 6.79
CA ALA A 145 6.02 22.01 8.20
C ALA A 145 5.15 22.93 9.07
N ASP A 146 4.67 24.02 8.50
CA ASP A 146 3.73 24.94 9.14
C ASP A 146 2.29 24.69 8.62
N PRO A 147 1.25 24.93 9.44
CA PRO A 147 -0.14 24.86 9.02
C PRO A 147 -0.46 25.76 7.83
N SER A 148 -1.28 25.27 6.91
CA SER A 148 -1.67 25.98 5.69
C SER A 148 -3.14 25.70 5.32
N GLY A 149 -3.66 26.38 4.29
CA GLY A 149 -5.00 26.11 3.77
C GLY A 149 -5.21 24.69 3.23
N HIS A 150 -4.14 23.97 2.90
CA HIS A 150 -4.20 22.57 2.44
C HIS A 150 -4.53 21.57 3.57
N ASP A 151 -4.32 21.94 4.84
CA ASP A 151 -4.67 21.11 5.99
C ASP A 151 -6.16 20.78 6.01
N GLU A 152 -7.00 21.75 5.66
CA GLU A 152 -8.45 21.57 5.65
C GLU A 152 -8.87 20.49 4.65
N GLU A 153 -8.26 20.46 3.47
CA GLU A 153 -8.55 19.45 2.44
C GLU A 153 -8.12 18.06 2.91
N ALA A 154 -6.95 17.95 3.52
CA ALA A 154 -6.49 16.68 4.10
C ALA A 154 -7.43 16.21 5.23
N CYS A 155 -7.88 17.12 6.11
CA CYS A 155 -8.79 16.79 7.21
C CYS A 155 -10.16 16.29 6.74
N LYS A 156 -10.64 16.67 5.55
CA LYS A 156 -11.92 16.18 5.00
C LYS A 156 -11.94 14.68 4.75
N LEU A 157 -10.78 14.05 4.59
CA LEU A 157 -10.66 12.61 4.38
C LEU A 157 -10.96 11.79 5.66
N PHE A 158 -10.98 12.44 6.82
CA PHE A 158 -11.04 11.76 8.11
C PHE A 158 -12.36 12.03 8.84
N ALA A 159 -13.13 10.98 9.09
CA ALA A 159 -14.29 11.05 9.98
C ALA A 159 -13.85 11.40 11.42
N GLN A 160 -12.69 10.93 11.84
CA GLN A 160 -12.07 11.23 13.14
C GLN A 160 -11.14 12.45 13.01
N ARG A 161 -11.71 13.59 12.58
CA ARG A 161 -10.94 14.81 12.26
C ARG A 161 -10.00 15.26 13.38
N GLU A 162 -10.46 15.28 14.63
CA GLU A 162 -9.64 15.73 15.77
C GLU A 162 -8.41 14.85 15.96
N GLN A 163 -8.56 13.53 15.84
CA GLN A 163 -7.45 12.59 15.95
C GLN A 163 -6.42 12.80 14.83
N PHE A 164 -6.88 13.11 13.62
CA PHE A 164 -5.97 13.41 12.52
C PHE A 164 -5.23 14.74 12.73
N VAL A 165 -5.88 15.78 13.25
CA VAL A 165 -5.25 17.06 13.60
C VAL A 165 -4.17 16.85 14.68
N ASP A 166 -4.46 16.05 15.70
CA ASP A 166 -3.48 15.70 16.74
C ASP A 166 -2.28 14.92 16.15
N TRP A 167 -2.56 14.02 15.20
CA TRP A 167 -1.51 13.31 14.49
C TRP A 167 -0.66 14.26 13.63
N LEU A 168 -1.27 15.19 12.88
CA LEU A 168 -0.56 16.19 12.08
C LEU A 168 0.40 17.03 12.94
N ALA A 169 -0.02 17.39 14.16
CA ALA A 169 0.84 18.13 15.08
C ALA A 169 2.09 17.32 15.45
N LYS A 170 1.93 16.01 15.74
CA LYS A 170 3.06 15.10 16.03
C LYS A 170 3.98 14.91 14.82
N TRP A 171 3.41 14.74 13.64
CA TRP A 171 4.17 14.62 12.40
C TRP A 171 4.99 15.88 12.12
N ARG A 172 4.42 17.06 12.27
CA ARG A 172 5.13 18.34 12.13
C ARG A 172 6.24 18.52 13.15
N GLU A 173 6.00 18.10 14.39
CA GLU A 173 7.05 18.12 15.41
C GLU A 173 8.23 17.22 15.02
N ARG A 174 7.94 16.05 14.46
CA ARG A 174 8.97 15.16 13.91
C ARG A 174 9.69 15.78 12.70
N LEU A 175 8.99 16.49 11.82
CA LEU A 175 9.57 17.18 10.65
C LEU A 175 10.58 18.25 11.02
N LYS A 176 10.50 18.88 12.19
CA LYS A 176 11.47 19.89 12.64
C LYS A 176 12.90 19.35 12.78
N ARG A 177 13.07 18.04 12.82
CA ARG A 177 14.39 17.38 12.87
C ARG A 177 14.96 17.09 11.50
N GLU A 178 14.14 17.23 10.44
CA GLU A 178 14.60 17.04 9.07
C GLU A 178 15.49 18.23 8.64
N THR A 179 16.54 17.92 7.89
CA THR A 179 17.46 18.95 7.37
C THR A 179 17.06 19.50 6.01
N GLN A 180 16.17 18.77 5.31
CA GLN A 180 15.64 19.20 4.01
C GLN A 180 14.50 20.20 4.20
N GLY A 181 14.45 21.22 3.33
CA GLY A 181 13.34 22.19 3.30
C GLY A 181 12.07 21.57 2.70
N ASP A 182 10.92 22.23 2.94
CA ASP A 182 9.59 21.76 2.52
C ASP A 182 9.52 21.41 1.03
N ALA A 183 10.05 22.24 0.14
CA ALA A 183 9.98 21.97 -1.30
C ALA A 183 10.69 20.65 -1.70
N ALA A 184 11.86 20.39 -1.16
CA ALA A 184 12.59 19.16 -1.44
C ALA A 184 11.89 17.93 -0.82
N ARG A 185 11.37 18.08 0.40
CA ARG A 185 10.60 17.03 1.09
C ARG A 185 9.32 16.68 0.34
N GLN A 186 8.53 17.68 -0.04
CA GLN A 186 7.30 17.50 -0.81
C GLN A 186 7.57 16.82 -2.17
N ALA A 187 8.60 17.25 -2.90
CA ALA A 187 9.01 16.60 -4.15
C ALA A 187 9.40 15.13 -3.93
N GLY A 188 10.13 14.81 -2.84
CA GLY A 188 10.45 13.43 -2.47
C GLY A 188 9.21 12.60 -2.13
N MET A 189 8.25 13.16 -1.39
CA MET A 189 6.99 12.50 -1.07
C MET A 189 6.14 12.25 -2.33
N GLN A 190 6.03 13.24 -3.22
CA GLN A 190 5.30 13.11 -4.49
C GLN A 190 5.90 12.05 -5.41
N ALA A 191 7.20 11.85 -5.39
CA ALA A 191 7.88 10.83 -6.19
C ALA A 191 7.55 9.38 -5.73
N VAL A 192 7.01 9.18 -4.52
CA VAL A 192 6.69 7.86 -3.97
C VAL A 192 5.21 7.67 -3.60
N ASN A 193 4.43 8.75 -3.65
CA ASN A 193 2.99 8.73 -3.39
C ASN A 193 2.26 9.00 -4.72
N PRO A 194 1.64 7.98 -5.34
CA PRO A 194 0.97 8.18 -6.61
C PRO A 194 -0.28 9.06 -6.44
N VAL A 195 -0.54 9.87 -7.46
CA VAL A 195 -1.79 10.64 -7.62
C VAL A 195 -2.90 9.75 -8.13
N TYR A 196 -2.55 8.79 -8.99
CA TYR A 196 -3.46 7.86 -9.62
C TYR A 196 -3.09 6.42 -9.29
N ILE A 197 -4.10 5.60 -9.04
CA ILE A 197 -4.03 4.14 -8.95
C ILE A 197 -5.09 3.54 -9.87
N PRO A 198 -4.98 2.28 -10.28
CA PRO A 198 -6.04 1.59 -10.98
C PRO A 198 -7.17 1.25 -10.00
N ARG A 199 -8.00 2.25 -9.68
CA ARG A 199 -9.13 2.09 -8.76
C ARG A 199 -10.10 1.03 -9.28
N ASN A 200 -10.61 0.19 -8.40
CA ASN A 200 -11.40 -0.98 -8.77
C ASN A 200 -12.64 -0.60 -9.60
N HIS A 201 -13.34 0.49 -9.28
CA HIS A 201 -14.49 0.95 -10.06
C HIS A 201 -14.11 1.42 -11.47
N GLN A 202 -12.92 2.01 -11.66
CA GLN A 202 -12.42 2.39 -12.99
C GLN A 202 -12.06 1.16 -13.84
N ILE A 203 -11.47 0.13 -13.20
CA ILE A 203 -11.21 -1.16 -13.85
C ILE A 203 -12.53 -1.81 -14.26
N GLU A 204 -13.51 -1.88 -13.37
CA GLU A 204 -14.84 -2.43 -13.68
C GLU A 204 -15.52 -1.67 -14.82
N ALA A 205 -15.46 -0.33 -14.81
CA ALA A 205 -15.98 0.48 -15.90
C ALA A 205 -15.32 0.16 -17.26
N ALA A 206 -13.99 -0.06 -17.27
CA ALA A 206 -13.26 -0.45 -18.46
C ALA A 206 -13.65 -1.85 -18.95
N ILE A 207 -13.81 -2.81 -18.02
CA ILE A 207 -14.27 -4.19 -18.32
C ILE A 207 -15.68 -4.14 -18.94
N ARG A 208 -16.63 -3.45 -18.31
CA ARG A 208 -18.00 -3.33 -18.82
C ARG A 208 -18.07 -2.64 -20.18
N ALA A 209 -17.27 -1.59 -20.39
CA ALA A 209 -17.21 -0.95 -21.70
C ALA A 209 -16.75 -1.92 -22.80
N ALA A 210 -15.71 -2.70 -22.51
CA ALA A 210 -15.16 -3.68 -23.45
C ALA A 210 -16.13 -4.86 -23.69
N GLU A 211 -16.67 -5.47 -22.63
CA GLU A 211 -17.56 -6.64 -22.73
C GLU A 211 -18.92 -6.31 -23.37
N ASP A 212 -19.58 -5.24 -22.91
CA ASP A 212 -20.97 -4.94 -23.30
C ASP A 212 -21.06 -4.24 -24.66
N ARG A 213 -20.02 -3.47 -25.03
CA ARG A 213 -20.08 -2.59 -26.22
C ARG A 213 -18.90 -2.74 -27.18
N GLY A 214 -17.89 -3.55 -26.85
CA GLY A 214 -16.62 -3.61 -27.61
C GLY A 214 -15.84 -2.29 -27.57
N ASP A 215 -16.08 -1.46 -26.56
CA ASP A 215 -15.46 -0.15 -26.39
C ASP A 215 -14.24 -0.22 -25.49
N PHE A 216 -13.06 -0.17 -26.08
CA PHE A 216 -11.77 -0.19 -25.39
C PHE A 216 -11.24 1.21 -25.06
N SER A 217 -11.97 2.27 -25.37
CA SER A 217 -11.51 3.66 -25.13
C SER A 217 -11.25 3.93 -23.64
N VAL A 218 -12.12 3.42 -22.75
CA VAL A 218 -11.97 3.55 -21.30
C VAL A 218 -10.70 2.86 -20.80
N PHE A 219 -10.41 1.65 -21.29
CA PHE A 219 -9.19 0.93 -20.99
C PHE A 219 -7.95 1.72 -21.45
N HIS A 220 -7.95 2.21 -22.68
CA HIS A 220 -6.82 2.97 -23.23
C HIS A 220 -6.60 4.29 -22.47
N GLU A 221 -7.67 4.95 -22.06
CA GLU A 221 -7.57 6.17 -21.25
C GLU A 221 -6.92 5.88 -19.89
N LEU A 222 -7.40 4.85 -19.18
CA LEU A 222 -6.85 4.43 -17.89
C LEU A 222 -5.40 3.96 -18.03
N HIS A 223 -5.09 3.16 -19.06
CA HIS A 223 -3.74 2.69 -19.32
C HIS A 223 -2.77 3.86 -19.57
N ALA A 224 -3.16 4.83 -20.42
CA ALA A 224 -2.34 6.00 -20.70
C ALA A 224 -2.08 6.84 -19.44
N LEU A 225 -3.11 7.04 -18.61
CA LEU A 225 -3.02 7.76 -17.33
C LEU A 225 -2.00 7.11 -16.39
N LEU A 226 -2.02 5.79 -16.29
CA LEU A 226 -1.18 5.02 -15.37
C LEU A 226 0.27 4.83 -15.86
N GLN A 227 0.64 5.34 -17.05
CA GLN A 227 2.05 5.40 -17.45
C GLN A 227 2.85 6.44 -16.65
N ASP A 228 2.17 7.47 -16.12
CA ASP A 228 2.78 8.48 -15.26
C ASP A 228 1.89 8.75 -14.03
N PRO A 229 1.81 7.80 -13.08
CA PRO A 229 0.84 7.84 -12.00
C PRO A 229 1.18 8.84 -10.88
N TYR A 230 2.39 9.40 -10.88
CA TYR A 230 2.87 10.32 -9.84
C TYR A 230 2.67 11.79 -10.18
N VAL A 231 2.26 12.11 -11.41
CA VAL A 231 2.12 13.48 -11.90
C VAL A 231 0.65 13.80 -12.16
N GLU A 232 0.19 14.93 -11.62
CA GLU A 232 -1.17 15.43 -11.94
C GLU A 232 -1.30 15.71 -13.43
N GLN A 233 -2.36 15.18 -14.04
CA GLN A 233 -2.65 15.34 -15.46
C GLN A 233 -3.93 16.18 -15.62
N PRO A 234 -3.88 17.34 -16.32
CA PRO A 234 -5.03 18.21 -16.50
C PRO A 234 -6.23 17.47 -17.15
N GLY A 235 -7.42 17.66 -16.60
CA GLY A 235 -8.65 17.01 -17.09
C GLY A 235 -8.81 15.56 -16.68
N LYS A 236 -7.95 15.06 -15.76
CA LYS A 236 -8.00 13.67 -15.23
C LYS A 236 -8.38 13.60 -13.75
N GLU A 237 -8.94 14.68 -13.20
CA GLU A 237 -9.29 14.80 -11.78
C GLU A 237 -10.24 13.67 -11.32
N ARG A 238 -11.17 13.24 -12.20
CA ARG A 238 -12.13 12.15 -11.91
C ARG A 238 -11.45 10.84 -11.53
N PHE A 239 -10.27 10.56 -12.07
CA PHE A 239 -9.56 9.30 -11.79
C PHE A 239 -8.88 9.26 -10.42
N ARG A 240 -8.79 10.40 -9.74
CA ARG A 240 -8.29 10.49 -8.36
C ARG A 240 -9.36 10.16 -7.33
N LEU A 241 -10.64 10.37 -7.68
CA LEU A 241 -11.75 10.25 -6.75
C LEU A 241 -12.01 8.79 -6.38
N PRO A 242 -12.35 8.51 -5.10
CA PRO A 242 -12.86 7.21 -4.70
C PRO A 242 -14.20 6.92 -5.39
N PRO A 243 -14.66 5.65 -5.38
CA PRO A 243 -15.97 5.30 -5.92
C PRO A 243 -17.11 5.98 -5.16
N GLU A 244 -18.17 6.33 -5.88
CA GLU A 244 -19.47 6.58 -5.24
C GLU A 244 -20.02 5.26 -4.65
N PRO A 245 -20.95 5.31 -3.69
CA PRO A 245 -21.47 4.09 -3.05
C PRO A 245 -21.98 3.02 -4.04
N GLU A 246 -22.54 3.43 -5.16
CA GLU A 246 -23.09 2.55 -6.21
C GLU A 246 -21.99 1.94 -7.10
N GLU A 247 -20.83 2.55 -7.15
CA GLU A 247 -19.67 2.10 -7.95
C GLU A 247 -18.74 1.18 -7.14
N MET A 248 -18.98 1.01 -5.84
CA MET A 248 -18.08 0.33 -4.94
C MET A 248 -17.91 -1.15 -5.32
N VAL A 249 -16.71 -1.54 -5.71
CA VAL A 249 -16.32 -2.93 -5.95
C VAL A 249 -15.89 -3.55 -4.61
N THR A 250 -16.73 -4.40 -4.06
CA THR A 250 -16.49 -5.04 -2.74
C THR A 250 -15.79 -6.38 -2.85
N ARG A 251 -15.72 -6.98 -4.04
CA ARG A 251 -15.11 -8.29 -4.29
C ARG A 251 -14.46 -8.34 -5.64
N THR A 252 -13.31 -8.99 -5.68
CA THR A 252 -12.59 -9.31 -6.91
C THR A 252 -12.59 -10.82 -7.15
N PHE A 253 -12.48 -11.21 -8.41
CA PHE A 253 -12.56 -12.60 -8.85
C PHE A 253 -11.32 -12.93 -9.68
N CYS A 254 -10.78 -14.14 -9.48
CA CYS A 254 -9.87 -14.75 -10.42
C CYS A 254 -10.72 -15.58 -11.41
N GLY A 255 -10.52 -15.40 -12.71
CA GLY A 255 -11.31 -16.09 -13.75
C GLY A 255 -10.95 -17.57 -13.93
N THR A 256 -10.28 -18.19 -12.94
CA THR A 256 -9.87 -19.61 -12.96
C THR A 256 -10.69 -20.42 -11.99
#